data_62e2bb14fab4e0113064dde78be6fada
#
_entry.id   62e2bb14fab4e0113064dde78be6fada
#
_cell.length_a   1.000
_cell.length_b   1.000
_cell.length_c   1.000
_cell.angle_alpha   90.00
_cell.angle_beta   90.00
_cell.angle_gamma   90.00
#
_symmetry.space_group_name_H-M   'P 1'
#
loop_
_entity.id
_entity.type
_entity.pdbx_description
1 polymer ?
#
loop_
_entity_poly.entity_id
_entity_poly.type
_entity_poly.pdbx_seq_one_letter_code
_entity_poly.pdbx_strand_id
1 'polypeptide(L)'
;MKQRAASPGTPRPSLGVLIRFRNSAATLPGVLEALRRQTVRPDLIVGVNNQSTDASPELMRAAGARIVDWNEPYHHSRVLNFGLRQCPTELVLVLSSHTVFKSPDAIARLVAAMRDPKTACASVRWDDDLFYSEAVEWRELQQKGLKFGSIYSNSMGLLRRSLWEQLPFDETLASMEDCAWALEQVKRGHICRRLKLPFTYQRSGKDRAFLFAMITFKLAARHGLTVTWLGPRLTMRSMARGVTSRLFAQPKAVGPKEELRRHRERFWAWLTWRWRSLPATE
;
A
#
# COMPACT_ATOMS: atom_id res chain seq x y z
N MET A 1 45.66 18.47 -13.12
CA MET A 1 44.69 17.42 -12.73
C MET A 1 43.44 17.59 -13.59
N LYS A 2 43.20 16.68 -14.54
CA LYS A 2 42.02 16.71 -15.41
C LYS A 2 40.82 16.19 -14.61
N GLN A 3 39.79 17.04 -14.40
CA GLN A 3 38.51 16.63 -13.86
C GLN A 3 37.91 15.57 -14.81
N ARG A 4 37.71 14.38 -14.31
CA ARG A 4 36.98 13.32 -15.00
C ARG A 4 35.51 13.76 -15.10
N ALA A 5 35.07 14.07 -16.34
CA ALA A 5 33.68 14.32 -16.61
C ALA A 5 32.84 13.11 -16.10
N ALA A 6 31.82 13.41 -15.29
CA ALA A 6 30.87 12.39 -14.85
C ALA A 6 30.19 11.80 -16.10
N SER A 7 30.18 10.49 -16.22
CA SER A 7 29.44 9.78 -17.27
C SER A 7 27.99 10.25 -17.28
N PRO A 8 27.34 10.43 -18.45
CA PRO A 8 25.93 10.80 -18.51
C PRO A 8 25.13 9.73 -17.79
N GLY A 9 24.55 10.09 -16.63
CA GLY A 9 23.77 9.18 -15.80
C GLY A 9 22.62 8.62 -16.64
N THR A 10 22.36 7.31 -16.48
CA THR A 10 21.17 6.66 -17.06
C THR A 10 19.96 7.53 -16.74
N PRO A 11 19.15 7.93 -17.74
CA PRO A 11 17.99 8.76 -17.49
C PRO A 11 17.08 8.06 -16.47
N ARG A 12 16.50 8.83 -15.54
CA ARG A 12 15.57 8.26 -14.57
C ARG A 12 14.37 7.65 -15.30
N PRO A 13 13.78 6.56 -14.78
CA PRO A 13 12.56 6.02 -15.35
C PRO A 13 11.43 7.06 -15.27
N SER A 14 10.56 7.07 -16.26
CA SER A 14 9.36 7.90 -16.27
C SER A 14 8.44 7.53 -15.09
N LEU A 15 7.86 8.54 -14.42
CA LEU A 15 7.11 8.42 -13.18
C LEU A 15 5.71 9.02 -13.32
N GLY A 16 4.69 8.18 -13.21
CA GLY A 16 3.31 8.61 -13.05
C GLY A 16 2.87 8.58 -11.58
N VAL A 17 1.91 9.42 -11.23
CA VAL A 17 1.19 9.35 -9.96
C VAL A 17 -0.29 9.10 -10.25
N LEU A 18 -0.84 8.05 -9.68
CA LEU A 18 -2.25 7.71 -9.76
C LEU A 18 -2.93 8.01 -8.42
N ILE A 19 -3.90 8.92 -8.41
CA ILE A 19 -4.71 9.25 -7.24
C ILE A 19 -6.17 8.94 -7.54
N ARG A 20 -6.75 7.97 -6.83
CA ARG A 20 -8.21 7.79 -6.84
C ARG A 20 -8.82 8.62 -5.73
N PHE A 21 -9.91 9.31 -6.03
CA PHE A 21 -10.55 10.19 -5.06
C PHE A 21 -12.08 10.17 -5.18
N ARG A 22 -12.74 10.43 -4.06
CA ARG A 22 -14.17 10.69 -3.95
C ARG A 22 -14.40 11.59 -2.75
N ASN A 23 -14.99 12.76 -2.97
CA ASN A 23 -15.30 13.74 -1.92
C ASN A 23 -14.11 13.92 -0.96
N SER A 24 -12.96 14.27 -1.52
CA SER A 24 -11.68 14.36 -0.83
C SER A 24 -11.16 15.80 -0.71
N ALA A 25 -12.03 16.81 -0.93
CA ALA A 25 -11.61 18.21 -0.91
C ALA A 25 -10.93 18.63 0.39
N ALA A 26 -11.29 18.02 1.52
CA ALA A 26 -10.66 18.30 2.81
C ALA A 26 -9.22 17.75 2.94
N THR A 27 -8.85 16.73 2.17
CA THR A 27 -7.54 16.03 2.33
C THR A 27 -6.60 16.25 1.14
N LEU A 28 -7.14 16.45 -0.04
CA LEU A 28 -6.35 16.65 -1.28
C LEU A 28 -5.35 17.80 -1.21
N PRO A 29 -5.66 18.99 -0.64
CA PRO A 29 -4.70 20.07 -0.60
C PRO A 29 -3.37 19.69 0.05
N GLY A 30 -3.40 18.95 1.17
CA GLY A 30 -2.20 18.46 1.84
C GLY A 30 -1.44 17.41 1.02
N VAL A 31 -2.14 16.54 0.29
CA VAL A 31 -1.54 15.52 -0.59
C VAL A 31 -0.85 16.18 -1.78
N LEU A 32 -1.53 17.10 -2.46
CA LEU A 32 -1.03 17.78 -3.65
C LEU A 32 0.16 18.69 -3.32
N GLU A 33 0.10 19.39 -2.18
CA GLU A 33 1.22 20.21 -1.70
C GLU A 33 2.43 19.34 -1.35
N ALA A 34 2.22 18.18 -0.71
CA ALA A 34 3.31 17.25 -0.43
C ALA A 34 3.95 16.69 -1.71
N LEU A 35 3.17 16.45 -2.77
CA LEU A 35 3.70 16.09 -4.09
C LEU A 35 4.49 17.23 -4.73
N ARG A 36 3.98 18.47 -4.63
CA ARG A 36 4.65 19.65 -5.15
C ARG A 36 6.01 19.89 -4.51
N ARG A 37 6.20 19.52 -3.26
CA ARG A 37 7.46 19.65 -2.50
C ARG A 37 8.46 18.54 -2.74
N GLN A 38 8.10 17.48 -3.46
CA GLN A 38 9.04 16.38 -3.70
C GLN A 38 10.22 16.79 -4.58
N THR A 39 11.41 16.33 -4.25
CA THR A 39 12.64 16.55 -5.02
C THR A 39 12.62 15.87 -6.38
N VAL A 40 11.95 14.71 -6.48
CA VAL A 40 11.63 14.05 -7.74
C VAL A 40 10.17 14.32 -8.07
N ARG A 41 9.92 15.06 -9.15
CA ARG A 41 8.58 15.38 -9.62
C ARG A 41 8.05 14.26 -10.52
N PRO A 42 6.75 13.94 -10.44
CA PRO A 42 6.12 13.07 -11.43
C PRO A 42 6.07 13.74 -12.81
N ASP A 43 6.16 12.92 -13.85
CA ASP A 43 6.00 13.36 -15.24
C ASP A 43 4.51 13.45 -15.63
N LEU A 44 3.63 12.73 -14.89
CA LEU A 44 2.20 12.69 -15.09
C LEU A 44 1.49 12.50 -13.75
N ILE A 45 0.38 13.21 -13.53
CA ILE A 45 -0.56 12.95 -12.45
C ILE A 45 -1.90 12.57 -13.07
N VAL A 46 -2.42 11.41 -12.72
CA VAL A 46 -3.76 10.95 -13.13
C VAL A 46 -4.66 10.89 -11.89
N GLY A 47 -5.79 11.57 -11.97
CA GLY A 47 -6.84 11.54 -10.97
C GLY A 47 -8.01 10.69 -11.44
N VAL A 48 -8.33 9.59 -10.75
CA VAL A 48 -9.57 8.84 -11.00
C VAL A 48 -10.66 9.37 -10.08
N ASN A 49 -11.59 10.11 -10.66
CA ASN A 49 -12.74 10.65 -9.96
C ASN A 49 -13.84 9.58 -9.84
N ASN A 50 -14.13 9.17 -8.63
CA ASN A 50 -15.24 8.27 -8.35
C ASN A 50 -16.48 9.03 -7.94
N GLN A 51 -17.08 9.77 -8.89
CA GLN A 51 -18.34 10.49 -8.72
C GLN A 51 -18.31 11.47 -7.51
N SER A 52 -17.27 12.31 -7.44
CA SER A 52 -17.23 13.37 -6.43
C SER A 52 -18.26 14.44 -6.69
N THR A 53 -18.85 14.97 -5.62
CA THR A 53 -19.82 16.06 -5.59
C THR A 53 -19.30 17.31 -4.88
N ASP A 54 -18.04 17.27 -4.42
CA ASP A 54 -17.34 18.39 -3.80
C ASP A 54 -16.27 18.98 -4.75
N ALA A 55 -15.48 19.93 -4.29
CA ALA A 55 -14.42 20.59 -5.07
C ALA A 55 -13.19 19.71 -5.38
N SER A 56 -13.25 18.39 -5.16
CA SER A 56 -12.10 17.49 -5.41
C SER A 56 -11.61 17.50 -6.85
N PRO A 57 -12.49 17.46 -7.88
CA PRO A 57 -12.07 17.51 -9.28
C PRO A 57 -11.34 18.82 -9.63
N GLU A 58 -11.83 19.94 -9.14
CA GLU A 58 -11.25 21.28 -9.37
C GLU A 58 -9.85 21.38 -8.77
N LEU A 59 -9.68 20.90 -7.52
CA LEU A 59 -8.38 20.85 -6.84
C LEU A 59 -7.35 20.01 -7.61
N MET A 60 -7.78 18.87 -8.14
CA MET A 60 -6.92 17.99 -8.92
C MET A 60 -6.52 18.64 -10.25
N ARG A 61 -7.48 19.30 -10.97
CA ARG A 61 -7.18 20.04 -12.22
C ARG A 61 -6.21 21.19 -11.96
N ALA A 62 -6.41 21.96 -10.90
CA ALA A 62 -5.53 23.04 -10.51
C ALA A 62 -4.10 22.60 -10.22
N ALA A 63 -3.93 21.34 -9.77
CA ALA A 63 -2.61 20.72 -9.58
C ALA A 63 -2.02 20.11 -10.86
N GLY A 64 -2.64 20.31 -12.03
CA GLY A 64 -2.17 19.79 -13.31
C GLY A 64 -2.46 18.32 -13.55
N ALA A 65 -3.39 17.72 -12.80
CA ALA A 65 -3.74 16.33 -12.98
C ALA A 65 -4.68 16.12 -14.17
N ARG A 66 -4.44 15.08 -14.96
CA ARG A 66 -5.41 14.55 -15.92
C ARG A 66 -6.46 13.78 -15.16
N ILE A 67 -7.72 14.19 -15.28
CA ILE A 67 -8.84 13.54 -14.61
C ILE A 67 -9.52 12.57 -15.57
N VAL A 68 -9.88 11.41 -15.05
CA VAL A 68 -10.70 10.39 -15.68
C VAL A 68 -11.83 9.99 -14.73
N ASP A 69 -13.05 9.92 -15.24
CA ASP A 69 -14.22 9.61 -14.42
C ASP A 69 -14.49 8.10 -14.39
N TRP A 70 -14.75 7.59 -13.19
CA TRP A 70 -15.21 6.24 -12.94
C TRP A 70 -16.70 6.26 -12.62
N ASN A 71 -17.49 5.75 -13.53
CA ASN A 71 -18.98 5.82 -13.46
C ASN A 71 -19.64 4.51 -13.01
N GLU A 72 -18.84 3.45 -12.79
CA GLU A 72 -19.36 2.17 -12.31
C GLU A 72 -19.40 2.10 -10.77
N PRO A 73 -20.10 1.12 -10.18
CA PRO A 73 -20.01 0.87 -8.75
C PRO A 73 -18.56 0.70 -8.29
N TYR A 74 -18.23 1.32 -7.15
CA TYR A 74 -16.87 1.34 -6.65
C TYR A 74 -16.36 -0.06 -6.32
N HIS A 75 -15.26 -0.44 -6.95
CA HIS A 75 -14.50 -1.65 -6.66
C HIS A 75 -13.00 -1.34 -6.67
N HIS A 76 -12.29 -1.68 -5.58
CA HIS A 76 -10.89 -1.28 -5.40
C HIS A 76 -10.01 -1.65 -6.60
N SER A 77 -9.97 -2.94 -6.97
CA SER A 77 -9.11 -3.43 -8.05
C SER A 77 -9.50 -2.83 -9.41
N ARG A 78 -10.80 -2.76 -9.72
CA ARG A 78 -11.28 -2.24 -11.01
C ARG A 78 -10.91 -0.78 -11.21
N VAL A 79 -11.16 0.07 -10.19
CA VAL A 79 -10.81 1.49 -10.24
C VAL A 79 -9.30 1.70 -10.41
N LEU A 80 -8.49 0.91 -9.72
CA LEU A 80 -7.04 0.98 -9.84
C LEU A 80 -6.55 0.46 -11.19
N ASN A 81 -7.07 -0.67 -11.67
CA ASN A 81 -6.73 -1.18 -12.99
C ASN A 81 -7.12 -0.19 -14.09
N PHE A 82 -8.29 0.44 -13.99
CA PHE A 82 -8.72 1.50 -14.90
C PHE A 82 -7.74 2.67 -14.89
N GLY A 83 -7.37 3.16 -13.70
CA GLY A 83 -6.45 4.29 -13.55
C GLY A 83 -5.03 3.98 -14.04
N LEU A 84 -4.51 2.77 -13.77
CA LEU A 84 -3.17 2.35 -14.20
C LEU A 84 -3.05 2.27 -15.73
N ARG A 85 -4.11 1.87 -16.43
CA ARG A 85 -4.16 1.95 -17.90
C ARG A 85 -3.99 3.38 -18.43
N GLN A 86 -4.32 4.38 -17.63
CA GLN A 86 -4.19 5.79 -17.98
C GLN A 86 -2.79 6.39 -17.66
N CYS A 87 -1.89 5.62 -17.04
CA CYS A 87 -0.54 6.06 -16.66
C CYS A 87 0.53 5.37 -17.52
N PRO A 88 0.86 5.88 -18.73
CA PRO A 88 1.82 5.25 -19.64
C PRO A 88 3.28 5.54 -19.25
N THR A 89 3.61 5.39 -17.97
CA THR A 89 4.94 5.62 -17.42
C THR A 89 5.55 4.30 -16.94
N GLU A 90 6.89 4.21 -16.87
CA GLU A 90 7.59 2.98 -16.46
C GLU A 90 7.29 2.62 -14.99
N LEU A 91 7.22 3.64 -14.14
CA LEU A 91 6.86 3.50 -12.73
C LEU A 91 5.57 4.28 -12.45
N VAL A 92 4.69 3.70 -11.64
CA VAL A 92 3.47 4.37 -11.20
C VAL A 92 3.39 4.35 -9.68
N LEU A 93 3.35 5.54 -9.08
CA LEU A 93 3.05 5.73 -7.67
C LEU A 93 1.53 5.75 -7.48
N VAL A 94 0.98 4.72 -6.88
CA VAL A 94 -0.41 4.72 -6.43
C VAL A 94 -0.46 5.41 -5.06
N LEU A 95 -1.21 6.50 -4.99
CA LEU A 95 -1.30 7.36 -3.81
C LEU A 95 -2.75 7.57 -3.40
N SER A 96 -3.06 7.38 -2.13
CA SER A 96 -4.39 7.68 -1.60
C SER A 96 -4.59 9.19 -1.44
N SER A 97 -5.80 9.68 -1.74
CA SER A 97 -6.20 11.09 -1.61
C SER A 97 -6.16 11.64 -0.17
N HIS A 98 -5.73 10.84 0.80
CA HIS A 98 -5.67 11.17 2.23
C HIS A 98 -4.34 10.76 2.89
N THR A 99 -3.30 10.52 2.08
CA THR A 99 -1.98 10.14 2.59
C THR A 99 -0.94 11.16 2.17
N VAL A 100 -0.23 11.74 3.14
CA VAL A 100 0.69 12.86 2.95
C VAL A 100 2.10 12.45 3.31
N PHE A 101 3.04 12.53 2.37
CA PHE A 101 4.47 12.39 2.65
C PHE A 101 4.95 13.58 3.50
N LYS A 102 5.74 13.31 4.54
CA LYS A 102 6.36 14.34 5.36
C LYS A 102 7.78 14.70 4.93
N SER A 103 8.42 13.81 4.18
CA SER A 103 9.78 14.02 3.67
C SER A 103 9.74 14.48 2.22
N PRO A 104 10.52 15.51 1.82
CA PRO A 104 10.59 15.99 0.44
C PRO A 104 11.35 15.03 -0.49
N ASP A 105 12.08 14.05 0.03
CA ASP A 105 12.82 13.02 -0.69
C ASP A 105 12.11 11.68 -0.78
N ALA A 106 10.86 11.59 -0.32
CA ALA A 106 10.15 10.33 -0.23
C ALA A 106 10.01 9.63 -1.59
N ILE A 107 9.61 10.36 -2.64
CA ILE A 107 9.51 9.82 -4.01
C ILE A 107 10.90 9.44 -4.53
N ALA A 108 11.92 10.25 -4.30
CA ALA A 108 13.29 9.94 -4.71
C ALA A 108 13.78 8.61 -4.11
N ARG A 109 13.50 8.38 -2.84
CA ARG A 109 13.84 7.13 -2.15
C ARG A 109 13.05 5.92 -2.67
N LEU A 110 11.76 6.09 -2.94
CA LEU A 110 10.96 5.05 -3.60
C LEU A 110 11.51 4.71 -4.99
N VAL A 111 11.82 5.70 -5.82
CA VAL A 111 12.40 5.50 -7.14
C VAL A 111 13.78 4.84 -7.05
N ALA A 112 14.61 5.25 -6.09
CA ALA A 112 15.91 4.61 -5.85
C ALA A 112 15.79 3.13 -5.48
N ALA A 113 14.77 2.75 -4.72
CA ALA A 113 14.48 1.36 -4.38
C ALA A 113 14.08 0.51 -5.60
N MET A 114 13.61 1.14 -6.68
CA MET A 114 13.23 0.46 -7.93
C MET A 114 14.37 0.30 -8.95
N ARG A 115 15.60 0.74 -8.62
CA ARG A 115 16.76 0.61 -9.53
C ARG A 115 17.11 -0.84 -9.86
N ASP A 116 16.97 -1.74 -8.90
CA ASP A 116 17.11 -3.16 -9.14
C ASP A 116 15.95 -3.66 -10.01
N PRO A 117 16.22 -4.22 -11.23
CA PRO A 117 15.18 -4.70 -12.13
C PRO A 117 14.33 -5.84 -11.54
N LYS A 118 14.85 -6.55 -10.54
CA LYS A 118 14.08 -7.56 -9.79
C LYS A 118 13.04 -6.94 -8.86
N THR A 119 13.13 -5.66 -8.54
CA THR A 119 12.15 -4.99 -7.68
C THR A 119 10.85 -4.75 -8.44
N ALA A 120 9.77 -5.43 -8.04
CA ALA A 120 8.44 -5.26 -8.60
C ALA A 120 7.77 -3.99 -8.07
N CYS A 121 7.91 -3.74 -6.79
CA CYS A 121 7.29 -2.61 -6.11
C CYS A 121 8.07 -2.14 -4.88
N ALA A 122 7.80 -0.90 -4.49
CA ALA A 122 8.30 -0.30 -3.27
C ALA A 122 7.18 0.47 -2.58
N SER A 123 6.95 0.26 -1.30
CA SER A 123 5.94 1.01 -0.54
C SER A 123 6.47 1.49 0.80
N VAL A 124 5.75 2.44 1.38
CA VAL A 124 6.05 2.88 2.73
C VAL A 124 5.59 1.83 3.72
N ARG A 125 6.48 1.48 4.65
CA ARG A 125 6.20 0.57 5.74
C ARG A 125 5.30 1.28 6.77
N TRP A 126 4.22 0.61 7.15
CA TRP A 126 3.34 1.10 8.20
C TRP A 126 4.00 0.91 9.56
N ASP A 127 4.15 1.99 10.30
CA ASP A 127 4.73 2.03 11.64
C ASP A 127 6.11 1.32 11.74
N ASP A 128 6.49 0.86 12.93
CA ASP A 128 7.72 0.11 13.18
C ASP A 128 7.54 -1.41 12.91
N ASP A 129 6.80 -1.76 11.86
CA ASP A 129 6.64 -3.16 11.46
C ASP A 129 7.95 -3.75 10.96
N LEU A 130 8.66 -4.43 11.85
CA LEU A 130 9.92 -5.13 11.60
C LEU A 130 9.73 -6.63 11.31
N PHE A 131 8.49 -7.08 11.08
CA PHE A 131 8.23 -8.51 10.86
C PHE A 131 8.93 -9.03 9.61
N TYR A 132 8.80 -8.31 8.50
CA TYR A 132 9.56 -8.60 7.29
C TYR A 132 10.76 -7.65 7.15
N SER A 133 11.75 -8.10 6.37
CA SER A 133 12.88 -7.29 5.93
C SER A 133 12.44 -6.08 5.09
N GLU A 134 13.37 -5.21 4.74
CA GLU A 134 13.11 -4.12 3.80
C GLU A 134 12.99 -4.62 2.35
N ALA A 135 13.54 -5.80 2.05
CA ALA A 135 13.49 -6.48 0.76
C ALA A 135 12.79 -7.83 0.95
N VAL A 136 11.48 -7.88 0.77
CA VAL A 136 10.70 -9.11 0.95
C VAL A 136 10.84 -9.97 -0.28
N GLU A 137 11.28 -11.21 -0.06
CA GLU A 137 11.41 -12.26 -1.06
C GLU A 137 10.54 -13.48 -0.70
N TRP A 138 10.29 -14.35 -1.65
CA TRP A 138 9.46 -15.54 -1.47
C TRP A 138 9.95 -16.44 -0.33
N ARG A 139 11.26 -16.65 -0.23
CA ARG A 139 11.87 -17.44 0.84
C ARG A 139 11.52 -16.91 2.23
N GLU A 140 11.50 -15.60 2.41
CA GLU A 140 11.13 -14.99 3.69
C GLU A 140 9.66 -15.28 4.04
N LEU A 141 8.76 -15.22 3.06
CA LEU A 141 7.36 -15.55 3.25
C LEU A 141 7.14 -17.03 3.59
N GLN A 142 7.88 -17.94 2.94
CA GLN A 142 7.84 -19.36 3.27
C GLN A 142 8.30 -19.64 4.71
N GLN A 143 9.31 -18.92 5.18
CA GLN A 143 9.86 -19.08 6.53
C GLN A 143 8.98 -18.43 7.61
N LYS A 144 8.48 -17.23 7.36
CA LYS A 144 7.79 -16.42 8.36
C LYS A 144 6.27 -16.50 8.26
N GLY A 145 5.75 -17.03 7.16
CA GLY A 145 4.30 -16.99 6.87
C GLY A 145 3.81 -15.62 6.42
N LEU A 146 2.54 -15.53 6.08
CA LEU A 146 1.88 -14.29 5.68
C LEU A 146 1.32 -13.55 6.88
N LYS A 147 1.77 -12.32 7.09
CA LYS A 147 1.25 -11.39 8.10
C LYS A 147 0.22 -10.46 7.46
N PHE A 148 -0.82 -10.13 8.20
CA PHE A 148 -1.88 -9.22 7.75
C PHE A 148 -1.33 -7.87 7.25
N GLY A 149 -1.58 -7.58 5.95
CA GLY A 149 -1.46 -6.23 5.36
C GLY A 149 -0.06 -5.62 5.24
N SER A 150 1.02 -6.42 5.11
CA SER A 150 2.35 -5.85 5.33
C SER A 150 3.39 -5.97 4.20
N ILE A 151 3.07 -6.54 3.03
CA ILE A 151 4.06 -6.68 1.95
C ILE A 151 4.14 -5.40 1.10
N TYR A 152 3.00 -4.89 0.68
CA TYR A 152 2.87 -3.72 -0.20
C TYR A 152 1.55 -3.00 0.07
N SER A 153 1.49 -1.69 -0.16
CA SER A 153 0.27 -0.91 0.03
C SER A 153 0.08 0.16 -1.04
N ASN A 154 -1.07 0.15 -1.69
CA ASN A 154 -1.53 1.18 -2.64
C ASN A 154 -1.86 2.54 -1.98
N SER A 155 -1.66 2.70 -0.68
CA SER A 155 -1.80 4.02 -0.04
C SER A 155 -0.62 4.94 -0.37
N MET A 156 0.58 4.37 -0.53
CA MET A 156 1.82 5.03 -0.96
C MET A 156 2.73 3.96 -1.56
N GLY A 157 2.35 3.41 -2.69
CA GLY A 157 3.06 2.31 -3.31
C GLY A 157 3.49 2.62 -4.75
N LEU A 158 4.77 2.50 -5.01
CA LEU A 158 5.37 2.60 -6.34
C LEU A 158 5.46 1.21 -6.94
N LEU A 159 4.96 1.02 -8.14
CA LEU A 159 5.01 -0.27 -8.86
C LEU A 159 5.66 -0.12 -10.23
N ARG A 160 6.21 -1.20 -10.74
CA ARG A 160 6.70 -1.32 -12.12
C ARG A 160 5.52 -1.67 -13.03
N ARG A 161 5.16 -0.72 -13.91
CA ARG A 161 3.99 -0.84 -14.78
C ARG A 161 4.01 -2.10 -15.66
N SER A 162 5.17 -2.46 -16.22
CA SER A 162 5.30 -3.65 -17.07
C SER A 162 4.94 -4.97 -16.35
N LEU A 163 5.18 -5.07 -15.05
CA LEU A 163 4.77 -6.24 -14.25
C LEU A 163 3.29 -6.22 -13.93
N TRP A 164 2.70 -5.05 -13.72
CA TRP A 164 1.25 -4.92 -13.57
C TRP A 164 0.52 -5.21 -14.89
N GLU A 165 1.06 -4.82 -16.05
CA GLU A 165 0.47 -5.16 -17.35
C GLU A 165 0.41 -6.67 -17.61
N GLN A 166 1.44 -7.39 -17.16
CA GLN A 166 1.47 -8.86 -17.25
C GLN A 166 0.50 -9.53 -16.27
N LEU A 167 0.26 -8.90 -15.13
CA LEU A 167 -0.63 -9.38 -14.08
C LEU A 167 -1.34 -8.18 -13.43
N PRO A 168 -2.50 -7.77 -13.93
CA PRO A 168 -3.31 -6.73 -13.27
C PRO A 168 -3.78 -7.14 -11.87
N PHE A 169 -4.23 -6.19 -11.08
CA PHE A 169 -4.85 -6.48 -9.79
C PHE A 169 -6.08 -7.40 -9.95
N ASP A 170 -6.19 -8.40 -9.08
CA ASP A 170 -7.27 -9.39 -9.08
C ASP A 170 -8.62 -8.71 -8.77
N GLU A 171 -9.50 -8.63 -9.76
CA GLU A 171 -10.81 -7.99 -9.66
C GLU A 171 -11.85 -8.86 -8.94
N THR A 172 -11.52 -10.07 -8.55
CA THR A 172 -12.38 -10.91 -7.71
C THR A 172 -12.25 -10.62 -6.22
N LEU A 173 -11.19 -9.88 -5.84
CA LEU A 173 -10.93 -9.51 -4.45
C LEU A 173 -11.64 -8.19 -4.08
N ALA A 174 -12.46 -8.24 -3.03
CA ALA A 174 -13.14 -7.06 -2.50
C ALA A 174 -12.19 -6.06 -1.83
N SER A 175 -10.96 -6.46 -1.49
CA SER A 175 -9.90 -5.65 -0.88
C SER A 175 -8.59 -6.41 -0.87
N MET A 176 -7.46 -5.74 -0.47
CA MET A 176 -6.11 -6.32 -0.41
C MET A 176 -5.56 -6.76 -1.77
N GLU A 177 -6.04 -6.16 -2.85
CA GLU A 177 -5.58 -6.37 -4.21
C GLU A 177 -4.08 -6.09 -4.36
N ASP A 178 -3.60 -5.11 -3.60
CA ASP A 178 -2.19 -4.72 -3.52
C ASP A 178 -1.31 -5.81 -2.89
N CYS A 179 -1.74 -6.33 -1.75
CA CYS A 179 -1.05 -7.42 -1.06
C CYS A 179 -1.06 -8.70 -1.91
N ALA A 180 -2.21 -9.03 -2.52
CA ALA A 180 -2.35 -10.20 -3.39
C ALA A 180 -1.42 -10.11 -4.61
N TRP A 181 -1.38 -8.95 -5.26
CA TRP A 181 -0.51 -8.71 -6.40
C TRP A 181 0.98 -8.82 -6.02
N ALA A 182 1.37 -8.16 -4.91
CA ALA A 182 2.74 -8.23 -4.42
C ALA A 182 3.17 -9.66 -4.07
N LEU A 183 2.28 -10.45 -3.50
CA LEU A 183 2.51 -11.86 -3.17
C LEU A 183 2.79 -12.69 -4.43
N GLU A 184 2.03 -12.48 -5.51
CA GLU A 184 2.27 -13.11 -6.81
C GLU A 184 3.62 -12.70 -7.41
N GLN A 185 3.99 -11.40 -7.31
CA GLN A 185 5.28 -10.93 -7.80
C GLN A 185 6.46 -11.58 -7.05
N VAL A 186 6.37 -11.64 -5.73
CA VAL A 186 7.42 -12.27 -4.91
C VAL A 186 7.52 -13.76 -5.18
N LYS A 187 6.40 -14.45 -5.40
CA LYS A 187 6.37 -15.87 -5.80
C LYS A 187 7.03 -16.12 -7.17
N ARG A 188 6.95 -15.13 -8.08
CA ARG A 188 7.63 -15.16 -9.39
C ARG A 188 9.11 -14.79 -9.34
N GLY A 189 9.68 -14.58 -8.15
CA GLY A 189 11.09 -14.26 -7.93
C GLY A 189 11.44 -12.77 -7.94
N HIS A 190 10.43 -11.90 -7.93
CA HIS A 190 10.64 -10.47 -7.74
C HIS A 190 10.78 -10.09 -6.26
N ILE A 191 11.19 -8.86 -6.01
CA ILE A 191 11.38 -8.29 -4.67
C ILE A 191 10.34 -7.21 -4.42
N CYS A 192 9.73 -7.19 -3.23
CA CYS A 192 8.93 -6.07 -2.76
C CYS A 192 9.70 -5.28 -1.69
N ARG A 193 9.94 -3.98 -1.93
CA ARG A 193 10.68 -3.10 -1.01
C ARG A 193 9.74 -2.39 -0.04
N ARG A 194 10.13 -2.32 1.23
CA ARG A 194 9.37 -1.69 2.33
C ARG A 194 10.22 -0.64 2.99
N LEU A 195 9.94 0.64 2.71
CA LEU A 195 10.75 1.76 3.18
C LEU A 195 10.19 2.40 4.45
N LYS A 196 11.05 2.71 5.41
CA LYS A 196 10.68 3.56 6.55
C LYS A 196 10.72 5.02 6.11
N LEU A 197 9.54 5.58 5.81
CA LEU A 197 9.36 6.98 5.42
C LEU A 197 8.29 7.62 6.31
N PRO A 198 8.48 8.85 6.79
CA PRO A 198 7.47 9.54 7.59
C PRO A 198 6.30 9.99 6.72
N PHE A 199 5.09 9.73 7.17
CA PHE A 199 3.85 10.12 6.50
C PHE A 199 2.73 10.40 7.49
N THR A 200 1.66 11.02 6.99
CA THR A 200 0.40 11.16 7.71
C THR A 200 -0.72 10.49 6.92
N TYR A 201 -1.54 9.72 7.62
CA TYR A 201 -2.74 9.11 7.06
C TYR A 201 -3.98 9.76 7.67
N GLN A 202 -4.75 10.48 6.86
CA GLN A 202 -5.82 11.40 7.33
C GLN A 202 -7.22 10.76 7.31
N ARG A 203 -7.33 9.48 7.05
CA ARG A 203 -8.62 8.81 6.98
C ARG A 203 -9.03 8.25 8.35
N SER A 204 -10.23 8.60 8.81
CA SER A 204 -11.00 7.85 9.79
C SER A 204 -11.94 6.91 9.01
N GLY A 205 -11.64 5.65 8.94
CA GLY A 205 -12.46 4.66 8.21
C GLY A 205 -13.01 3.61 9.14
N LYS A 206 -14.13 2.95 8.72
CA LYS A 206 -14.61 1.74 9.40
C LYS A 206 -13.48 0.70 9.41
N ASP A 207 -13.25 0.12 10.57
CA ASP A 207 -12.28 -0.98 10.71
C ASP A 207 -12.74 -2.18 9.88
N ARG A 208 -11.83 -2.68 9.06
CA ARG A 208 -12.03 -3.85 8.20
C ARG A 208 -11.16 -5.03 8.64
N ALA A 209 -10.73 -5.06 9.91
CA ALA A 209 -9.78 -6.07 10.40
C ALA A 209 -10.27 -7.50 10.14
N PHE A 210 -11.58 -7.77 10.31
CA PHE A 210 -12.16 -9.06 9.99
C PHE A 210 -12.02 -9.41 8.50
N LEU A 211 -12.43 -8.49 7.61
CA LEU A 211 -12.33 -8.70 6.16
C LEU A 211 -10.87 -8.94 5.72
N PHE A 212 -9.95 -8.11 6.21
CA PHE A 212 -8.52 -8.27 5.91
C PHE A 212 -7.96 -9.60 6.42
N ALA A 213 -8.38 -10.03 7.61
CA ALA A 213 -8.00 -11.32 8.15
C ALA A 213 -8.49 -12.47 7.25
N MET A 214 -9.77 -12.47 6.86
CA MET A 214 -10.35 -13.49 5.98
C MET A 214 -9.64 -13.56 4.64
N ILE A 215 -9.33 -12.41 4.02
CA ILE A 215 -8.61 -12.38 2.74
C ILE A 215 -7.18 -12.89 2.93
N THR A 216 -6.50 -12.54 4.04
CA THR A 216 -5.15 -13.03 4.33
C THR A 216 -5.13 -14.56 4.46
N PHE A 217 -6.11 -15.16 5.14
CA PHE A 217 -6.21 -16.62 5.22
C PHE A 217 -6.40 -17.26 3.84
N LYS A 218 -7.28 -16.68 3.00
CA LYS A 218 -7.49 -17.17 1.63
C LYS A 218 -6.22 -17.06 0.78
N LEU A 219 -5.50 -15.95 0.86
CA LEU A 219 -4.24 -15.75 0.14
C LEU A 219 -3.16 -16.71 0.63
N ALA A 220 -3.01 -16.88 1.92
CA ALA A 220 -2.04 -17.82 2.49
C ALA A 220 -2.34 -19.25 2.03
N ALA A 221 -3.60 -19.70 2.08
CA ALA A 221 -4.01 -21.02 1.62
C ALA A 221 -3.73 -21.20 0.11
N ARG A 222 -4.08 -20.21 -0.73
CA ARG A 222 -3.82 -20.23 -2.19
C ARG A 222 -2.35 -20.44 -2.51
N HIS A 223 -1.45 -19.93 -1.66
CA HIS A 223 -0.01 -19.95 -1.89
C HIS A 223 0.76 -20.98 -1.03
N GLY A 224 0.06 -21.79 -0.25
CA GLY A 224 0.70 -22.78 0.64
C GLY A 224 1.52 -22.14 1.77
N LEU A 225 1.14 -20.93 2.20
CA LEU A 225 1.79 -20.21 3.29
C LEU A 225 1.02 -20.38 4.61
N THR A 226 1.75 -20.33 5.71
CA THR A 226 1.12 -20.19 7.03
C THR A 226 0.68 -18.75 7.26
N VAL A 227 -0.36 -18.55 8.06
CA VAL A 227 -0.71 -17.19 8.54
C VAL A 227 -0.05 -16.99 9.89
N THR A 228 0.79 -15.94 9.98
CA THR A 228 1.44 -15.62 11.24
C THR A 228 0.49 -14.84 12.12
N TRP A 229 0.03 -15.52 13.17
CA TRP A 229 -0.72 -14.91 14.25
C TRP A 229 0.26 -14.29 15.25
N LEU A 230 0.13 -13.00 15.47
CA LEU A 230 0.82 -12.36 16.60
C LEU A 230 0.17 -12.86 17.90
N GLY A 231 0.83 -13.82 18.56
CA GLY A 231 0.31 -14.43 19.77
C GLY A 231 0.11 -13.46 20.95
N PRO A 232 -0.48 -13.92 22.07
CA PRO A 232 -0.85 -13.08 23.22
C PRO A 232 0.29 -12.17 23.74
N ARG A 233 1.54 -12.66 23.73
CA ARG A 233 2.71 -11.89 24.20
C ARG A 233 3.02 -10.64 23.35
N LEU A 234 2.84 -10.72 22.02
CA LEU A 234 3.01 -9.58 21.13
C LEU A 234 1.85 -8.58 21.25
N THR A 235 0.65 -9.10 21.56
CA THR A 235 -0.53 -8.26 21.86
C THR A 235 -0.31 -7.45 23.13
N MET A 236 0.18 -8.06 24.19
CA MET A 236 0.50 -7.38 25.43
C MET A 236 1.58 -6.30 25.23
N ARG A 237 2.64 -6.59 24.43
CA ARG A 237 3.65 -5.58 24.06
C ARG A 237 3.09 -4.45 23.20
N SER A 238 2.14 -4.73 22.32
CA SER A 238 1.45 -3.73 21.51
C SER A 238 0.52 -2.86 22.36
N MET A 239 -0.19 -3.47 23.31
CA MET A 239 -1.01 -2.77 24.31
C MET A 239 -0.15 -1.87 25.21
N ALA A 240 0.97 -2.38 25.72
CA ALA A 240 1.89 -1.60 26.54
C ALA A 240 2.45 -0.40 25.77
N ARG A 241 2.83 -0.58 24.49
CA ARG A 241 3.24 0.53 23.62
C ARG A 241 2.12 1.54 23.36
N GLY A 242 0.87 1.07 23.23
CA GLY A 242 -0.33 1.91 23.13
C GLY A 242 -0.55 2.78 24.37
N VAL A 243 -0.26 2.26 25.55
CA VAL A 243 -0.33 3.01 26.82
C VAL A 243 0.83 4.00 26.94
N THR A 244 2.07 3.56 26.67
CA THR A 244 3.25 4.44 26.77
C THR A 244 3.23 5.56 25.73
N SER A 245 2.70 5.32 24.50
CA SER A 245 2.60 6.37 23.50
C SER A 245 1.57 7.44 23.84
N ARG A 246 0.54 7.12 24.64
CA ARG A 246 -0.38 8.14 25.20
C ARG A 246 0.29 9.02 26.25
N LEU A 247 1.20 8.45 27.04
CA LEU A 247 1.95 9.20 28.06
C LEU A 247 2.99 10.14 27.42
N PHE A 248 3.51 9.82 26.23
CA PHE A 248 4.55 10.59 25.55
C PHE A 248 4.07 11.34 24.29
N ALA A 249 2.76 11.61 24.17
CA ALA A 249 2.14 12.42 23.11
C ALA A 249 2.54 12.05 21.66
N GLN A 250 2.86 10.79 21.40
CA GLN A 250 3.07 10.33 20.01
C GLN A 250 1.71 10.05 19.36
N PRO A 251 1.33 10.77 18.27
CA PRO A 251 0.06 10.54 17.60
C PRO A 251 0.09 9.22 16.86
N LYS A 252 -0.82 8.30 17.20
CA LYS A 252 -1.22 7.07 16.48
C LYS A 252 -0.78 5.70 16.99
N ALA A 253 -0.57 5.50 18.27
CA ALA A 253 -0.73 4.16 18.80
C ALA A 253 -2.24 3.85 18.90
N VAL A 254 -2.63 2.73 18.30
CA VAL A 254 -3.98 2.17 18.46
C VAL A 254 -4.22 1.91 19.94
N GLY A 255 -5.31 2.43 20.50
CA GLY A 255 -5.58 2.27 21.93
C GLY A 255 -5.81 0.81 22.31
N PRO A 256 -5.58 0.42 23.60
CA PRO A 256 -5.69 -0.97 24.05
C PRO A 256 -7.04 -1.63 23.70
N LYS A 257 -8.14 -0.88 23.81
CA LYS A 257 -9.48 -1.35 23.45
C LYS A 257 -9.61 -1.71 21.95
N GLU A 258 -9.04 -0.86 21.12
CA GLU A 258 -9.06 -1.05 19.67
C GLU A 258 -8.18 -2.22 19.25
N GLU A 259 -7.02 -2.40 19.88
CA GLU A 259 -6.13 -3.54 19.62
C GLU A 259 -6.79 -4.85 20.06
N LEU A 260 -7.46 -4.87 21.21
CA LEU A 260 -8.23 -6.03 21.68
C LEU A 260 -9.39 -6.34 20.72
N ARG A 261 -10.10 -5.31 20.22
CA ARG A 261 -11.14 -5.48 19.21
C ARG A 261 -10.60 -6.12 17.94
N ARG A 262 -9.47 -5.62 17.41
CA ARG A 262 -8.81 -6.17 16.22
C ARG A 262 -8.37 -7.62 16.41
N HIS A 263 -7.90 -7.97 17.61
CA HIS A 263 -7.57 -9.35 17.94
C HIS A 263 -8.78 -10.26 17.94
N ARG A 264 -9.88 -9.83 18.56
CA ARG A 264 -11.14 -10.56 18.55
C ARG A 264 -11.64 -10.79 17.12
N GLU A 265 -11.61 -9.78 16.27
CA GLU A 265 -12.03 -9.89 14.87
C GLU A 265 -11.15 -10.87 14.08
N ARG A 266 -9.84 -10.86 14.30
CA ARG A 266 -8.90 -11.82 13.69
C ARG A 266 -9.16 -13.25 14.15
N PHE A 267 -9.46 -13.44 15.44
CA PHE A 267 -9.81 -14.74 16.00
C PHE A 267 -11.10 -15.29 15.37
N TRP A 268 -12.15 -14.47 15.28
CA TRP A 268 -13.40 -14.86 14.63
C TRP A 268 -13.21 -15.14 13.14
N ALA A 269 -12.37 -14.38 12.45
CA ALA A 269 -12.02 -14.64 11.06
C ALA A 269 -11.35 -16.00 10.90
N TRP A 270 -10.42 -16.34 11.79
CA TRP A 270 -9.75 -17.64 11.81
C TRP A 270 -10.73 -18.79 12.07
N LEU A 271 -11.59 -18.67 13.08
CA LEU A 271 -12.63 -19.67 13.37
C LEU A 271 -13.55 -19.87 12.16
N THR A 272 -14.03 -18.79 11.57
CA THR A 272 -14.93 -18.82 10.40
C THR A 272 -14.25 -19.49 9.21
N TRP A 273 -12.98 -19.17 8.97
CA TRP A 273 -12.21 -19.78 7.89
C TRP A 273 -11.99 -21.26 8.14
N ARG A 274 -11.57 -21.65 9.34
CA ARG A 274 -11.35 -23.06 9.73
C ARG A 274 -12.63 -23.88 9.64
N TRP A 275 -13.75 -23.36 10.11
CA TRP A 275 -15.06 -24.02 10.01
C TRP A 275 -15.46 -24.30 8.56
N ARG A 276 -15.28 -23.33 7.67
CA ARG A 276 -15.59 -23.48 6.24
C ARG A 276 -14.60 -24.33 5.45
N SER A 277 -13.42 -24.58 6.00
CA SER A 277 -12.36 -25.38 5.38
C SER A 277 -12.35 -26.83 5.88
N LEU A 278 -13.21 -27.18 6.85
CA LEU A 278 -13.43 -28.57 7.24
C LEU A 278 -14.22 -29.26 6.12
N PRO A 279 -13.79 -30.48 5.67
CA PRO A 279 -14.61 -31.27 4.77
C PRO A 279 -15.99 -31.48 5.41
N ALA A 280 -17.05 -31.39 4.61
CA ALA A 280 -18.37 -31.78 5.06
C ALA A 280 -18.23 -33.25 5.56
N THR A 281 -18.45 -33.46 6.83
CA THR A 281 -18.58 -34.82 7.35
C THR A 281 -19.79 -35.43 6.67
N GLU A 282 -19.53 -36.43 5.82
CA GLU A 282 -20.57 -37.31 5.29
C GLU A 282 -21.40 -37.96 6.38
#